data_b2416769e9399d941aaaeb67c2bdc49d
#
_entry.id   b2416769e9399d941aaaeb67c2bdc49d
#
_cell.length_a   1.000
_cell.length_b   1.000
_cell.length_c   1.000
_cell.angle_alpha   90.00
_cell.angle_beta   90.00
_cell.angle_gamma   90.00
#
_symmetry.space_group_name_H-M   'P 1'
#
loop_
_entity.id
_entity.type
_entity.pdbx_description
1 polymer ?
#
loop_
_entity_poly.entity_id
_entity_poly.type
_entity_poly.pdbx_seq_one_letter_code
_entity_poly.pdbx_strand_id
1 'polypeptide(L)'
;MSPTPFNELLARQVGNEFAASQQYIAIAAWFDGQDLPRLAKHFYRQSLEERNHAMMMVRYILDRGIKITIPGIEPVRNDFTTAEEPLVLALAQEIEVTDRIKELFAAAREENDPLGEQFMLWFLKEQVEEVASMSTLLNVARRADNLFDVEMFLARERVGDHGGGHGGHHGHHGGGHGGAHGGGHGGGTHDSGTPEAAGGSL
;
A
#
# COMPACT_ATOMS: atom_id res chain seq x y z
N MET A 1 -7.06 -26.34 9.61
CA MET A 1 -8.14 -25.72 10.39
C MET A 1 -9.23 -25.32 9.43
N SER A 2 -10.50 -25.47 9.80
CA SER A 2 -11.59 -24.88 9.03
C SER A 2 -11.47 -23.36 9.11
N PRO A 3 -11.78 -22.61 8.04
CA PRO A 3 -11.76 -21.16 8.10
C PRO A 3 -12.81 -20.68 9.11
N THR A 4 -12.44 -19.70 9.93
CA THR A 4 -13.36 -19.00 10.83
C THR A 4 -14.03 -17.84 10.10
N PRO A 5 -15.16 -17.28 10.59
CA PRO A 5 -15.80 -16.11 10.02
C PRO A 5 -14.82 -14.94 9.82
N PHE A 6 -13.95 -14.67 10.79
CA PHE A 6 -12.90 -13.66 10.65
C PHE A 6 -11.96 -13.94 9.47
N ASN A 7 -11.49 -15.17 9.32
CA ASN A 7 -10.58 -15.52 8.24
C ASN A 7 -11.25 -15.48 6.86
N GLU A 8 -12.54 -15.81 6.76
CA GLU A 8 -13.32 -15.69 5.52
C GLU A 8 -13.54 -14.22 5.13
N LEU A 9 -13.86 -13.37 6.11
CA LEU A 9 -13.97 -11.92 5.92
C LEU A 9 -12.62 -11.33 5.49
N LEU A 10 -11.53 -11.73 6.14
CA LEU A 10 -10.18 -11.26 5.83
C LEU A 10 -9.75 -11.66 4.41
N ALA A 11 -10.05 -12.89 3.99
CA ALA A 11 -9.77 -13.32 2.62
C ALA A 11 -10.56 -12.52 1.57
N ARG A 12 -11.82 -12.13 1.87
CA ARG A 12 -12.59 -11.22 1.01
C ARG A 12 -11.98 -9.83 0.98
N GLN A 13 -11.52 -9.33 2.13
CA GLN A 13 -10.89 -8.00 2.20
C GLN A 13 -9.61 -7.93 1.36
N VAL A 14 -8.82 -9.00 1.27
CA VAL A 14 -7.69 -9.06 0.31
C VAL A 14 -8.12 -8.71 -1.11
N GLY A 15 -9.28 -9.23 -1.55
CA GLY A 15 -9.82 -8.90 -2.87
C GLY A 15 -10.25 -7.44 -2.99
N ASN A 16 -10.83 -6.88 -1.92
CA ASN A 16 -11.26 -5.49 -1.89
C ASN A 16 -10.07 -4.53 -1.98
N GLU A 17 -8.97 -4.81 -1.27
CA GLU A 17 -7.74 -4.02 -1.35
C GLU A 17 -7.11 -4.09 -2.76
N PHE A 18 -7.06 -5.27 -3.38
CA PHE A 18 -6.62 -5.38 -4.77
C PHE A 18 -7.54 -4.63 -5.74
N ALA A 19 -8.86 -4.63 -5.50
CA ALA A 19 -9.80 -3.87 -6.30
C ALA A 19 -9.61 -2.36 -6.13
N ALA A 20 -9.38 -1.87 -4.90
CA ALA A 20 -9.05 -0.48 -4.62
C ALA A 20 -7.75 -0.07 -5.32
N SER A 21 -6.69 -0.90 -5.19
CA SER A 21 -5.43 -0.69 -5.91
C SER A 21 -5.64 -0.53 -7.42
N GLN A 22 -6.41 -1.42 -8.04
CA GLN A 22 -6.70 -1.36 -9.47
C GLN A 22 -7.52 -0.11 -9.85
N GLN A 23 -8.52 0.25 -9.03
CA GLN A 23 -9.32 1.45 -9.23
C GLN A 23 -8.46 2.72 -9.14
N TYR A 24 -7.50 2.78 -8.22
CA TYR A 24 -6.60 3.92 -8.10
C TYR A 24 -5.63 4.03 -9.28
N ILE A 25 -5.21 2.91 -9.90
CA ILE A 25 -4.48 2.94 -11.17
C ILE A 25 -5.35 3.57 -12.27
N ALA A 26 -6.63 3.20 -12.36
CA ALA A 26 -7.53 3.75 -13.36
C ALA A 26 -7.76 5.26 -13.17
N ILE A 27 -7.95 5.71 -11.92
CA ILE A 27 -8.05 7.13 -11.56
C ILE A 27 -6.75 7.87 -11.92
N ALA A 28 -5.60 7.31 -11.58
CA ALA A 28 -4.30 7.90 -11.88
C ALA A 28 -4.09 8.07 -13.39
N ALA A 29 -4.38 7.02 -14.16
CA ALA A 29 -4.27 7.06 -15.63
C ALA A 29 -5.22 8.10 -16.25
N TRP A 30 -6.43 8.24 -15.70
CA TRP A 30 -7.35 9.28 -16.14
C TRP A 30 -6.80 10.69 -15.87
N PHE A 31 -6.26 10.95 -14.67
CA PHE A 31 -5.63 12.24 -14.35
C PHE A 31 -4.39 12.53 -15.20
N ASP A 32 -3.57 11.52 -15.48
CA ASP A 32 -2.43 11.66 -16.43
C ASP A 32 -2.93 12.08 -17.81
N GLY A 33 -4.01 11.47 -18.31
CA GLY A 33 -4.65 11.84 -19.57
C GLY A 33 -5.27 13.24 -19.60
N GLN A 34 -5.42 13.90 -18.42
CA GLN A 34 -5.89 15.27 -18.28
C GLN A 34 -4.76 16.28 -18.01
N ASP A 35 -3.49 15.89 -18.17
CA ASP A 35 -2.32 16.72 -17.86
C ASP A 35 -2.25 17.19 -16.39
N LEU A 36 -2.70 16.32 -15.45
CA LEU A 36 -2.71 16.55 -14.00
C LEU A 36 -1.73 15.60 -13.29
N PRO A 37 -0.42 15.79 -13.48
CA PRO A 37 0.59 14.79 -13.10
C PRO A 37 0.76 14.60 -11.60
N ARG A 38 0.38 15.55 -10.75
CA ARG A 38 0.49 15.42 -9.29
C ARG A 38 -0.68 14.64 -8.72
N LEU A 39 -1.89 14.86 -9.23
CA LEU A 39 -3.06 14.03 -8.94
C LEU A 39 -2.81 12.59 -9.41
N ALA A 40 -2.33 12.40 -10.62
CA ALA A 40 -1.95 11.08 -11.13
C ALA A 40 -0.93 10.39 -10.21
N LYS A 41 0.15 11.09 -9.85
CA LYS A 41 1.18 10.57 -8.96
C LYS A 41 0.65 10.24 -7.55
N HIS A 42 -0.28 11.05 -7.03
CA HIS A 42 -0.95 10.76 -5.75
C HIS A 42 -1.67 9.40 -5.83
N PHE A 43 -2.51 9.19 -6.85
CA PHE A 43 -3.26 7.95 -6.99
C PHE A 43 -2.40 6.74 -7.39
N TYR A 44 -1.31 6.90 -8.15
CA TYR A 44 -0.34 5.81 -8.34
C TYR A 44 0.30 5.39 -7.02
N ARG A 45 0.57 6.32 -6.09
CA ARG A 45 1.07 5.99 -4.75
C ARG A 45 0.02 5.25 -3.94
N GLN A 46 -1.22 5.78 -3.88
CA GLN A 46 -2.32 5.10 -3.20
C GLN A 46 -2.52 3.67 -3.72
N SER A 47 -2.43 3.45 -5.04
CA SER A 47 -2.55 2.10 -5.58
C SER A 47 -1.49 1.13 -5.04
N LEU A 48 -0.28 1.60 -4.78
CA LEU A 48 0.77 0.79 -4.16
C LEU A 48 0.50 0.54 -2.67
N GLU A 49 -0.07 1.51 -1.96
CA GLU A 49 -0.47 1.38 -0.56
C GLU A 49 -1.55 0.31 -0.42
N GLU A 50 -2.62 0.34 -1.22
CA GLU A 50 -3.67 -0.67 -1.21
C GLU A 50 -3.15 -2.08 -1.56
N ARG A 51 -2.26 -2.16 -2.55
CA ARG A 51 -1.61 -3.43 -2.86
C ARG A 51 -0.80 -3.96 -1.67
N ASN A 52 -0.11 -3.10 -0.94
CA ASN A 52 0.63 -3.49 0.24
C ASN A 52 -0.31 -3.94 1.37
N HIS A 53 -1.45 -3.29 1.57
CA HIS A 53 -2.50 -3.70 2.50
C HIS A 53 -2.99 -5.12 2.18
N ALA A 54 -3.33 -5.38 0.91
CA ALA A 54 -3.69 -6.73 0.47
C ALA A 54 -2.60 -7.76 0.81
N MET A 55 -1.33 -7.43 0.52
CA MET A 55 -0.21 -8.35 0.77
C MET A 55 0.07 -8.55 2.26
N MET A 56 -0.15 -7.55 3.10
CA MET A 56 -0.07 -7.70 4.56
C MET A 56 -1.11 -8.69 5.08
N MET A 57 -2.35 -8.59 4.59
CA MET A 57 -3.43 -9.53 4.94
C MET A 57 -3.14 -10.95 4.43
N VAL A 58 -2.66 -11.10 3.19
CA VAL A 58 -2.21 -12.40 2.63
C VAL A 58 -1.15 -13.02 3.53
N ARG A 59 -0.14 -12.23 3.90
CA ARG A 59 0.96 -12.70 4.76
C ARG A 59 0.45 -13.12 6.13
N TYR A 60 -0.39 -12.32 6.76
CA TYR A 60 -1.00 -12.64 8.05
C TYR A 60 -1.76 -13.97 8.02
N ILE A 61 -2.57 -14.21 6.99
CA ILE A 61 -3.31 -15.47 6.82
C ILE A 61 -2.35 -16.67 6.69
N LEU A 62 -1.31 -16.54 5.87
CA LEU A 62 -0.32 -17.59 5.63
C LEU A 62 0.52 -17.90 6.88
N ASP A 63 0.96 -16.86 7.62
CA ASP A 63 1.75 -17.02 8.85
C ASP A 63 0.95 -17.73 9.96
N ARG A 64 -0.39 -17.70 9.89
CA ARG A 64 -1.29 -18.47 10.74
C ARG A 64 -1.53 -19.91 10.26
N GLY A 65 -0.87 -20.34 9.19
CA GLY A 65 -1.02 -21.66 8.61
C GLY A 65 -2.38 -21.89 7.92
N ILE A 66 -3.06 -20.83 7.52
CA ILE A 66 -4.36 -20.88 6.85
C ILE A 66 -4.14 -20.78 5.33
N LYS A 67 -4.80 -21.66 4.59
CA LYS A 67 -4.77 -21.61 3.12
C LYS A 67 -5.65 -20.46 2.64
N ILE A 68 -5.10 -19.63 1.77
CA ILE A 68 -5.85 -18.55 1.08
C ILE A 68 -5.98 -18.88 -0.41
N THR A 69 -7.11 -18.51 -0.99
CA THR A 69 -7.31 -18.41 -2.44
C THR A 69 -7.44 -16.94 -2.76
N ILE A 70 -6.58 -16.42 -3.62
CA ILE A 70 -6.64 -15.01 -4.03
C ILE A 70 -7.85 -14.83 -4.94
N PRO A 71 -8.81 -13.96 -4.57
CA PRO A 71 -10.00 -13.71 -5.39
C PRO A 71 -9.66 -12.89 -6.63
N GLY A 72 -10.49 -13.00 -7.67
CA GLY A 72 -10.51 -12.05 -8.77
C GLY A 72 -11.08 -10.71 -8.33
N ILE A 73 -10.89 -9.68 -9.15
CA ILE A 73 -11.45 -8.35 -8.92
C ILE A 73 -12.47 -8.03 -10.02
N GLU A 74 -13.49 -7.24 -9.65
CA GLU A 74 -14.47 -6.72 -10.60
C GLU A 74 -13.85 -5.63 -11.50
N PRO A 75 -14.43 -5.40 -12.70
CA PRO A 75 -13.99 -4.31 -13.57
C PRO A 75 -14.06 -2.95 -12.87
N VAL A 76 -13.00 -2.15 -13.02
CA VAL A 76 -12.92 -0.81 -12.43
C VAL A 76 -13.55 0.24 -13.35
N ARG A 77 -13.97 1.37 -12.77
CA ARG A 77 -14.44 2.54 -13.50
C ARG A 77 -13.25 3.28 -14.10
N ASN A 78 -13.23 3.47 -15.42
CA ASN A 78 -12.15 4.15 -16.14
C ASN A 78 -12.54 5.55 -16.63
N ASP A 79 -13.84 5.81 -16.84
CA ASP A 79 -14.32 7.03 -17.46
C ASP A 79 -14.93 7.98 -16.44
N PHE A 80 -14.50 9.23 -16.45
CA PHE A 80 -14.98 10.29 -15.60
C PHE A 80 -15.23 11.54 -16.44
N THR A 81 -16.29 12.30 -16.10
CA THR A 81 -16.68 13.51 -16.81
C THR A 81 -16.02 14.76 -16.23
N THR A 82 -15.79 14.75 -14.91
CA THR A 82 -15.17 15.85 -14.18
C THR A 82 -14.05 15.35 -13.29
N ALA A 83 -13.12 16.23 -12.91
CA ALA A 83 -12.05 15.90 -11.98
C ALA A 83 -12.53 15.63 -10.54
N GLU A 84 -13.75 16.05 -10.20
CA GLU A 84 -14.34 15.77 -8.90
C GLU A 84 -14.82 14.31 -8.78
N GLU A 85 -15.34 13.73 -9.85
CA GLU A 85 -15.89 12.37 -9.81
C GLU A 85 -14.91 11.29 -9.32
N PRO A 86 -13.65 11.22 -9.79
CA PRO A 86 -12.69 10.25 -9.27
C PRO A 86 -12.35 10.49 -7.79
N LEU A 87 -12.34 11.75 -7.32
CA LEU A 87 -12.09 12.07 -5.91
C LEU A 87 -13.26 11.66 -5.01
N VAL A 88 -14.50 11.85 -5.49
CA VAL A 88 -15.71 11.37 -4.80
C VAL A 88 -15.71 9.85 -4.71
N LEU A 89 -15.37 9.16 -5.80
CA LEU A 89 -15.26 7.70 -5.82
C LEU A 89 -14.21 7.22 -4.82
N ALA A 90 -13.02 7.82 -4.82
CA ALA A 90 -11.94 7.46 -3.90
C ALA A 90 -12.38 7.61 -2.44
N LEU A 91 -12.95 8.76 -2.06
CA LEU A 91 -13.45 8.97 -0.69
C LEU A 91 -14.53 7.94 -0.30
N ALA A 92 -15.45 7.63 -1.22
CA ALA A 92 -16.49 6.64 -0.96
C ALA A 92 -15.89 5.24 -0.73
N GLN A 93 -14.85 4.86 -1.46
CA GLN A 93 -14.14 3.60 -1.28
C GLN A 93 -13.45 3.54 0.09
N GLU A 94 -12.75 4.61 0.52
CA GLU A 94 -12.10 4.63 1.85
C GLU A 94 -13.10 4.51 3.00
N ILE A 95 -14.27 5.15 2.88
CA ILE A 95 -15.34 5.00 3.87
C ILE A 95 -15.84 3.55 3.91
N GLU A 96 -16.06 2.92 2.76
CA GLU A 96 -16.51 1.54 2.68
C GLU A 96 -15.47 0.55 3.22
N VAL A 97 -14.18 0.76 2.90
CA VAL A 97 -13.07 -0.03 3.47
C VAL A 97 -13.05 0.11 4.98
N THR A 98 -13.17 1.33 5.49
CA THR A 98 -13.23 1.57 6.95
C THR A 98 -14.33 0.76 7.63
N ASP A 99 -15.52 0.69 7.05
CA ASP A 99 -16.63 -0.07 7.64
C ASP A 99 -16.37 -1.58 7.59
N ARG A 100 -15.80 -2.10 6.51
CA ARG A 100 -15.37 -3.50 6.39
C ARG A 100 -14.27 -3.86 7.42
N ILE A 101 -13.32 -2.96 7.66
CA ILE A 101 -12.27 -3.18 8.69
C ILE A 101 -12.89 -3.20 10.11
N LYS A 102 -13.92 -2.37 10.38
CA LYS A 102 -14.67 -2.44 11.65
C LYS A 102 -15.37 -3.80 11.82
N GLU A 103 -15.97 -4.33 10.75
CA GLU A 103 -16.60 -5.66 10.77
C GLU A 103 -15.55 -6.76 11.05
N LEU A 104 -14.39 -6.68 10.42
CA LEU A 104 -13.26 -7.60 10.67
C LEU A 104 -12.80 -7.54 12.12
N PHE A 105 -12.64 -6.33 12.68
CA PHE A 105 -12.27 -6.15 14.08
C PHE A 105 -13.31 -6.77 15.02
N ALA A 106 -14.61 -6.56 14.75
CA ALA A 106 -15.69 -7.15 15.53
C ALA A 106 -15.67 -8.70 15.45
N ALA A 107 -15.47 -9.27 14.26
CA ALA A 107 -15.39 -10.72 14.08
C ALA A 107 -14.20 -11.34 14.83
N ALA A 108 -13.02 -10.71 14.80
CA ALA A 108 -11.85 -11.15 15.58
C ALA A 108 -12.16 -11.17 17.09
N ARG A 109 -12.87 -10.13 17.57
CA ARG A 109 -13.28 -10.03 18.97
C ARG A 109 -14.28 -11.11 19.38
N GLU A 110 -15.28 -11.39 18.54
CA GLU A 110 -16.26 -12.46 18.78
C GLU A 110 -15.62 -13.84 18.84
N GLU A 111 -14.54 -14.05 18.07
CA GLU A 111 -13.73 -15.29 18.09
C GLU A 111 -12.72 -15.35 19.25
N ASN A 112 -12.60 -14.30 20.07
CA ASN A 112 -11.56 -14.15 21.09
C ASN A 112 -10.15 -14.30 20.51
N ASP A 113 -9.90 -13.69 19.33
CA ASP A 113 -8.62 -13.65 18.64
C ASP A 113 -7.89 -12.32 18.88
N PRO A 114 -7.09 -12.19 19.96
CA PRO A 114 -6.41 -10.94 20.28
C PRO A 114 -5.38 -10.53 19.23
N LEU A 115 -4.81 -11.47 18.47
CA LEU A 115 -3.88 -11.17 17.39
C LEU A 115 -4.64 -10.60 16.18
N GLY A 116 -5.83 -11.14 15.88
CA GLY A 116 -6.74 -10.59 14.88
C GLY A 116 -7.19 -9.18 15.23
N GLU A 117 -7.60 -8.95 16.48
CA GLU A 117 -7.97 -7.61 16.96
C GLU A 117 -6.81 -6.62 16.80
N GLN A 118 -5.60 -6.99 17.24
CA GLN A 118 -4.42 -6.13 17.14
C GLN A 118 -4.07 -5.82 15.68
N PHE A 119 -4.17 -6.80 14.79
CA PHE A 119 -3.91 -6.62 13.37
C PHE A 119 -4.91 -5.66 12.75
N MET A 120 -6.21 -5.80 13.04
CA MET A 120 -7.24 -4.90 12.54
C MET A 120 -7.17 -3.49 13.14
N LEU A 121 -6.71 -3.34 14.40
CA LEU A 121 -6.50 -2.01 15.00
C LEU A 121 -5.47 -1.18 14.23
N TRP A 122 -4.45 -1.81 13.67
CA TRP A 122 -3.49 -1.11 12.82
C TRP A 122 -4.20 -0.55 11.57
N PHE A 123 -4.99 -1.36 10.89
CA PHE A 123 -5.77 -0.90 9.71
C PHE A 123 -6.81 0.18 10.07
N LEU A 124 -7.48 0.08 11.22
CA LEU A 124 -8.41 1.12 11.66
C LEU A 124 -7.71 2.46 11.86
N LYS A 125 -6.47 2.45 12.33
CA LYS A 125 -5.68 3.66 12.49
C LYS A 125 -5.29 4.26 11.13
N GLU A 126 -4.81 3.43 10.18
CA GLU A 126 -4.51 3.87 8.81
C GLU A 126 -5.76 4.46 8.14
N GLN A 127 -6.92 3.82 8.27
CA GLN A 127 -8.18 4.30 7.68
C GLN A 127 -8.62 5.68 8.18
N VAL A 128 -8.28 6.08 9.40
CA VAL A 128 -8.51 7.47 9.87
C VAL A 128 -7.71 8.46 9.03
N GLU A 129 -6.48 8.13 8.68
CA GLU A 129 -5.59 8.98 7.89
C GLU A 129 -6.02 8.99 6.41
N GLU A 130 -6.39 7.83 5.84
CA GLU A 130 -6.84 7.71 4.44
C GLU A 130 -8.14 8.49 4.18
N VAL A 131 -9.16 8.31 5.03
CA VAL A 131 -10.43 9.05 4.90
C VAL A 131 -10.21 10.57 5.07
N ALA A 132 -9.37 10.99 6.02
CA ALA A 132 -9.04 12.40 6.23
C ALA A 132 -8.30 12.99 5.02
N SER A 133 -7.34 12.26 4.46
CA SER A 133 -6.55 12.66 3.28
C SER A 133 -7.45 12.83 2.05
N MET A 134 -8.26 11.82 1.71
CA MET A 134 -9.19 11.88 0.57
C MET A 134 -10.26 12.96 0.75
N SER A 135 -10.80 13.13 1.98
CA SER A 135 -11.76 14.19 2.28
C SER A 135 -11.14 15.57 2.09
N THR A 136 -9.90 15.76 2.55
CA THR A 136 -9.17 17.02 2.37
C THR A 136 -8.94 17.32 0.90
N LEU A 137 -8.47 16.34 0.12
CA LEU A 137 -8.20 16.50 -1.30
C LEU A 137 -9.48 16.85 -2.08
N LEU A 138 -10.59 16.17 -1.81
CA LEU A 138 -11.90 16.49 -2.40
C LEU A 138 -12.36 17.91 -2.04
N ASN A 139 -12.21 18.32 -0.78
CA ASN A 139 -12.60 19.65 -0.32
C ASN A 139 -11.72 20.76 -0.95
N VAL A 140 -10.43 20.50 -1.15
CA VAL A 140 -9.52 21.41 -1.86
C VAL A 140 -9.98 21.53 -3.32
N ALA A 141 -10.26 20.41 -3.99
CA ALA A 141 -10.72 20.41 -5.37
C ALA A 141 -12.03 21.19 -5.56
N ARG A 142 -12.98 21.06 -4.63
CA ARG A 142 -14.26 21.78 -4.65
C ARG A 142 -14.15 23.30 -4.42
N ARG A 143 -13.08 23.74 -3.74
CA ARG A 143 -12.85 25.16 -3.42
C ARG A 143 -11.87 25.84 -4.37
N ALA A 144 -11.15 25.05 -5.17
CA ALA A 144 -10.18 25.56 -6.12
C ALA A 144 -10.89 26.26 -7.29
N ASP A 145 -10.41 27.42 -7.70
CA ASP A 145 -10.89 28.14 -8.87
C ASP A 145 -10.56 27.37 -10.16
N ASN A 146 -9.48 26.58 -10.12
CA ASN A 146 -9.04 25.74 -11.22
C ASN A 146 -8.22 24.54 -10.71
N LEU A 147 -8.00 23.54 -11.56
CA LEU A 147 -7.28 22.31 -11.18
C LEU A 147 -5.77 22.53 -10.95
N PHE A 148 -5.20 23.62 -11.46
CA PHE A 148 -3.81 23.96 -11.20
C PHE A 148 -3.58 24.27 -9.71
N ASP A 149 -4.56 24.86 -9.02
CA ASP A 149 -4.48 25.10 -7.57
C ASP A 149 -4.45 23.80 -6.78
N VAL A 150 -5.16 22.76 -7.22
CA VAL A 150 -5.10 21.42 -6.63
C VAL A 150 -3.71 20.79 -6.83
N GLU A 151 -3.15 20.92 -8.03
CA GLU A 151 -1.78 20.49 -8.33
C GLU A 151 -0.75 21.21 -7.44
N MET A 152 -0.93 22.51 -7.23
CA MET A 152 -0.06 23.31 -6.34
C MET A 152 -0.22 22.95 -4.86
N PHE A 153 -1.43 22.60 -4.41
CA PHE A 153 -1.67 22.07 -3.07
C PHE A 153 -0.87 20.77 -2.85
N LEU A 154 -1.01 19.79 -3.74
CA LEU A 154 -0.27 18.52 -3.66
C LEU A 154 1.26 18.71 -3.76
N ALA A 155 1.72 19.78 -4.46
CA ALA A 155 3.13 20.12 -4.50
C ALA A 155 3.70 20.52 -3.14
N ARG A 156 2.91 21.26 -2.35
CA ARG A 156 3.32 21.80 -1.05
C ARG A 156 3.28 20.75 0.06
N GLU A 157 2.26 19.89 0.05
CA GLU A 157 2.15 18.78 1.03
C GLU A 157 3.38 17.89 1.03
N ARG A 158 3.94 17.57 -0.13
CA ARG A 158 5.14 16.74 -0.25
C ARG A 158 6.42 17.36 0.31
N VAL A 159 6.46 18.68 0.45
CA VAL A 159 7.62 19.37 1.07
C VAL A 159 7.59 19.21 2.60
N GLY A 160 6.40 18.97 3.19
CA GLY A 160 6.22 18.75 4.63
C GLY A 160 6.47 17.28 5.08
N ASP A 161 6.36 16.31 4.17
CA ASP A 161 6.41 14.86 4.48
C ASP A 161 7.83 14.27 4.62
N HIS A 162 8.88 15.08 4.53
CA HIS A 162 10.27 14.65 4.75
C HIS A 162 10.67 14.53 6.24
N GLY A 163 9.71 14.58 7.19
CA GLY A 163 9.95 14.57 8.63
C GLY A 163 9.44 13.34 9.41
N GLY A 164 8.65 12.44 8.81
CA GLY A 164 8.06 11.30 9.49
C GLY A 164 8.52 9.95 8.91
N GLY A 165 9.75 9.53 9.25
CA GLY A 165 10.21 8.19 8.92
C GLY A 165 9.43 7.14 9.72
N HIS A 166 8.59 6.35 9.08
CA HIS A 166 8.05 5.12 9.65
C HIS A 166 9.20 4.14 9.88
N GLY A 167 9.66 4.08 11.15
CA GLY A 167 10.67 3.14 11.61
C GLY A 167 10.14 1.71 11.53
N GLY A 168 10.48 1.00 10.46
CA GLY A 168 10.34 -0.44 10.39
C GLY A 168 11.25 -1.09 11.44
N HIS A 169 10.68 -1.59 12.53
CA HIS A 169 11.36 -2.43 13.50
C HIS A 169 11.63 -3.81 12.89
N HIS A 170 12.75 -3.94 12.17
CA HIS A 170 13.37 -5.24 11.93
C HIS A 170 14.31 -5.52 13.10
N GLY A 171 13.82 -6.27 14.09
CA GLY A 171 14.63 -6.85 15.16
C GLY A 171 15.56 -7.93 14.58
N HIS A 172 16.81 -7.59 14.31
CA HIS A 172 17.88 -8.56 14.11
C HIS A 172 18.46 -8.91 15.50
N HIS A 173 18.13 -10.09 16.01
CA HIS A 173 18.91 -10.73 17.04
C HIS A 173 20.16 -11.36 16.40
N GLY A 174 21.29 -10.65 16.49
CA GLY A 174 22.61 -11.19 16.23
C GLY A 174 23.27 -11.56 17.54
N GLY A 175 23.33 -12.87 17.85
CA GLY A 175 24.16 -13.40 18.93
C GLY A 175 25.64 -13.34 18.56
N GLY A 176 26.43 -12.63 19.39
CA GLY A 176 27.86 -12.62 19.28
C GLY A 176 28.48 -13.84 19.95
N HIS A 177 29.47 -14.44 19.31
CA HIS A 177 30.55 -15.16 19.97
C HIS A 177 31.87 -14.74 19.36
N GLY A 178 32.74 -14.26 20.24
CA GLY A 178 34.10 -13.87 19.91
C GLY A 178 35.02 -15.08 19.72
N GLY A 179 36.10 -14.87 19.02
CA GLY A 179 37.22 -15.80 18.90
C GLY A 179 38.33 -15.13 18.09
N ALA A 180 39.38 -14.70 18.81
CA ALA A 180 40.63 -14.13 18.25
C ALA A 180 41.53 -15.25 17.75
N HIS A 181 42.39 -14.89 16.76
CA HIS A 181 43.76 -15.31 16.39
C HIS A 181 43.87 -15.23 14.87
N GLY A 182 44.72 -14.49 14.24
CA GLY A 182 46.15 -14.38 14.37
C GLY A 182 46.80 -14.78 13.08
N GLY A 183 47.50 -13.83 12.40
CA GLY A 183 48.71 -14.16 11.62
C GLY A 183 48.62 -14.34 10.12
N GLY A 184 49.22 -13.41 9.35
CA GLY A 184 50.29 -13.78 8.44
C GLY A 184 50.09 -13.73 6.92
N HIS A 185 50.66 -12.69 6.30
CA HIS A 185 51.48 -12.67 5.07
C HIS A 185 51.02 -13.26 3.71
N GLY A 186 51.29 -12.41 2.69
CA GLY A 186 51.68 -12.82 1.31
C GLY A 186 50.67 -12.41 0.24
N GLY A 187 50.85 -11.38 -0.52
CA GLY A 187 51.66 -11.11 -1.67
C GLY A 187 51.28 -11.86 -2.93
N GLY A 188 50.87 -11.15 -3.99
CA GLY A 188 50.71 -11.76 -5.32
C GLY A 188 49.80 -10.97 -6.27
N THR A 189 50.45 -10.24 -7.14
CA THR A 189 49.97 -9.44 -8.29
C THR A 189 49.44 -10.29 -9.45
N HIS A 190 48.85 -9.59 -10.41
CA HIS A 190 48.49 -9.93 -11.82
C HIS A 190 47.06 -10.47 -12.03
N ASP A 191 46.35 -10.16 -13.08
CA ASP A 191 46.47 -9.34 -14.28
C ASP A 191 45.08 -9.41 -15.00
N SER A 192 44.77 -8.36 -15.71
CA SER A 192 43.94 -8.18 -16.88
C SER A 192 42.96 -9.28 -17.38
N GLY A 193 41.77 -8.85 -17.78
CA GLY A 193 41.00 -9.55 -18.80
C GLY A 193 39.52 -9.22 -18.87
N THR A 194 39.13 -8.14 -19.55
CA THR A 194 37.83 -8.08 -20.25
C THR A 194 37.95 -8.94 -21.52
N PRO A 195 36.83 -9.51 -22.02
CA PRO A 195 36.02 -8.81 -23.01
C PRO A 195 34.51 -9.12 -23.02
N GLU A 196 33.78 -8.10 -23.53
CA GLU A 196 32.73 -8.07 -24.60
C GLU A 196 31.54 -9.01 -24.57
N ALA A 197 30.41 -8.33 -24.53
CA ALA A 197 29.23 -8.26 -25.43
C ALA A 197 28.68 -9.52 -26.10
N ALA A 198 27.35 -9.65 -25.95
CA ALA A 198 26.29 -9.97 -26.92
C ALA A 198 25.01 -10.29 -26.13
N GLY A 199 23.86 -9.63 -26.27
CA GLY A 199 23.08 -9.43 -27.47
C GLY A 199 22.00 -10.51 -27.53
N GLY A 200 20.71 -10.15 -27.31
CA GLY A 200 19.62 -11.10 -27.54
C GLY A 200 18.30 -10.72 -26.88
N SER A 201 17.48 -10.07 -27.68
CA SER A 201 16.04 -9.84 -27.51
C SER A 201 15.25 -11.09 -27.15
N LEU A 202 14.27 -10.96 -26.32
CA LEU A 202 12.81 -11.18 -26.54
C LEU A 202 12.07 -10.67 -25.32
#